data_9a0c0e151870c7c180769c5445b6c0e6
#
_entry.id   9a0c0e151870c7c180769c5445b6c0e6
#
_cell.length_a   1.000
_cell.length_b   1.000
_cell.length_c   1.000
_cell.angle_alpha   90.00
_cell.angle_beta   90.00
_cell.angle_gamma   90.00
#
_symmetry.space_group_name_H-M   'P 1'
#
loop_
_entity.id
_entity.type
_entity.pdbx_description
1 polymer ?
#
loop_
_entity_poly.entity_id
_entity_poly.type
_entity_poly.pdbx_seq_one_letter_code
_entity_poly.pdbx_strand_id
1 'polypeptide(L)'
;LEKLPKILSLLNLLMLLTCISPALPAIAANPKDKFAADEYRQLGLNYRKQERFDEAIAALQKSVALDPSNVDGRVILGWTQHLAKKHDAAAASLWQAIYLSPTSLQAFNAIGIVYLMRGDLPQAVVMHSWASILKADNEIAHYNLSLAYQRLKQYDLAIAYAQKAIELEPNNPHPFVAMAIAQWTSGDRPKAKKVFGDAISVDARYRSADFLNFLNEAGFSPEQIQTAKQILGTSST
;
A
#
# COMPACT_ATOMS: atom_id res chain seq x y z
N LEU A 1 12.42 27.65 -16.81
CA LEU A 1 11.37 27.15 -17.73
C LEU A 1 12.01 26.17 -18.71
N GLU A 2 12.34 24.91 -18.29
CA GLU A 2 12.56 23.85 -19.28
C GLU A 2 12.47 22.46 -18.64
N LYS A 3 11.61 21.66 -19.27
CA LYS A 3 11.48 20.20 -19.19
C LYS A 3 10.81 19.60 -17.96
N LEU A 4 9.48 19.79 -17.90
CA LEU A 4 8.60 18.76 -17.35
C LEU A 4 8.83 17.44 -18.11
N PRO A 5 9.06 16.30 -17.45
CA PRO A 5 9.10 15.01 -18.13
C PRO A 5 7.74 14.79 -18.78
N LYS A 6 7.74 14.33 -20.01
CA LYS A 6 6.55 14.01 -20.80
C LYS A 6 5.66 13.08 -19.98
N ILE A 7 4.61 13.64 -19.42
CA ILE A 7 3.51 12.92 -18.80
C ILE A 7 3.05 11.88 -19.80
N LEU A 8 3.05 10.60 -19.40
CA LEU A 8 2.42 9.52 -20.16
C LEU A 8 1.08 10.04 -20.67
N SER A 9 0.91 10.02 -22.01
CA SER A 9 -0.26 10.62 -22.64
C SER A 9 -1.53 10.05 -22.03
N LEU A 10 -2.49 10.90 -21.75
CA LEU A 10 -3.86 10.54 -21.33
C LEU A 10 -4.49 9.41 -22.18
N LEU A 11 -4.00 9.20 -23.40
CA LEU A 11 -4.45 8.11 -24.28
C LEU A 11 -4.15 6.70 -23.74
N ASN A 12 -3.09 6.49 -22.96
CA ASN A 12 -2.82 5.17 -22.37
C ASN A 12 -3.72 4.87 -21.15
N LEU A 13 -4.26 5.90 -20.50
CA LEU A 13 -5.23 5.72 -19.43
C LEU A 13 -6.61 5.33 -19.99
N LEU A 14 -6.94 5.78 -21.21
CA LEU A 14 -8.22 5.43 -21.85
C LEU A 14 -8.24 3.98 -22.38
N MET A 15 -7.08 3.40 -22.74
CA MET A 15 -7.03 2.00 -23.20
C MET A 15 -7.20 0.95 -22.10
N LEU A 16 -6.94 1.30 -20.82
CA LEU A 16 -7.22 0.42 -19.69
C LEU A 16 -8.72 0.32 -19.34
N LEU A 17 -9.52 1.23 -19.84
CA LEU A 17 -10.99 1.26 -19.65
C LEU A 17 -11.77 0.38 -20.62
N THR A 18 -11.18 -0.12 -21.71
CA THR A 18 -11.92 -0.83 -22.77
C THR A 18 -12.07 -2.34 -22.56
N CYS A 19 -11.48 -2.92 -21.52
CA CYS A 19 -11.65 -4.34 -21.16
C CYS A 19 -12.61 -4.60 -19.99
N ILE A 20 -13.36 -3.58 -19.54
CA ILE A 20 -14.40 -3.77 -18.55
C ILE A 20 -15.65 -4.23 -19.29
N SER A 21 -15.93 -5.54 -19.30
CA SER A 21 -17.27 -6.03 -19.60
C SER A 21 -18.27 -5.22 -18.77
N PRO A 22 -19.36 -4.71 -19.36
CA PRO A 22 -20.36 -4.01 -18.58
C PRO A 22 -20.86 -4.95 -17.48
N ALA A 23 -20.41 -4.72 -16.24
CA ALA A 23 -20.99 -5.42 -15.11
C ALA A 23 -22.49 -5.05 -15.09
N LEU A 24 -23.34 -6.06 -15.10
CA LEU A 24 -24.76 -5.87 -14.87
C LEU A 24 -24.93 -4.97 -13.63
N PRO A 25 -25.86 -4.01 -13.64
CA PRO A 25 -26.10 -3.17 -12.49
C PRO A 25 -26.29 -4.06 -11.27
N ALA A 26 -25.49 -3.82 -10.21
CA ALA A 26 -25.60 -4.58 -8.98
C ALA A 26 -27.03 -4.38 -8.44
N ILE A 27 -27.85 -5.43 -8.47
CA ILE A 27 -29.18 -5.41 -7.88
C ILE A 27 -28.95 -5.16 -6.39
N ALA A 28 -29.53 -4.11 -5.84
CA ALA A 28 -29.42 -3.80 -4.42
C ALA A 28 -29.90 -5.01 -3.59
N ALA A 29 -29.05 -5.51 -2.71
CA ALA A 29 -29.40 -6.63 -1.85
C ALA A 29 -30.62 -6.28 -0.97
N ASN A 30 -31.51 -7.23 -0.74
CA ASN A 30 -32.63 -7.02 0.17
C ASN A 30 -32.13 -6.93 1.64
N PRO A 31 -32.91 -6.39 2.58
CA PRO A 31 -32.49 -6.23 3.97
C PRO A 31 -32.05 -7.54 4.64
N LYS A 32 -32.69 -8.67 4.30
CA LYS A 32 -32.36 -9.97 4.87
C LYS A 32 -30.99 -10.47 4.38
N ASP A 33 -30.69 -10.25 3.09
CA ASP A 33 -29.41 -10.61 2.50
C ASP A 33 -28.29 -9.73 3.05
N LYS A 34 -28.54 -8.44 3.28
CA LYS A 34 -27.57 -7.54 3.95
C LYS A 34 -27.22 -7.98 5.36
N PHE A 35 -28.22 -8.39 6.13
CA PHE A 35 -27.96 -8.91 7.48
C PHE A 35 -27.08 -10.16 7.43
N ALA A 36 -27.42 -11.14 6.60
CA ALA A 36 -26.60 -12.33 6.41
C ALA A 36 -25.19 -12.00 5.86
N ALA A 37 -25.08 -11.00 4.97
CA ALA A 37 -23.78 -10.52 4.48
C ALA A 37 -22.90 -9.97 5.62
N ASP A 38 -23.51 -9.23 6.55
CA ASP A 38 -22.79 -8.72 7.73
C ASP A 38 -22.32 -9.84 8.65
N GLU A 39 -23.14 -10.87 8.89
CA GLU A 39 -22.74 -12.03 9.69
C GLU A 39 -21.54 -12.75 9.06
N TYR A 40 -21.57 -12.99 7.74
CA TYR A 40 -20.43 -13.61 7.05
C TYR A 40 -19.18 -12.70 7.05
N ARG A 41 -19.35 -11.36 6.99
CA ARG A 41 -18.23 -10.43 7.09
C ARG A 41 -17.56 -10.51 8.47
N GLN A 42 -18.35 -10.52 9.54
CA GLN A 42 -17.82 -10.69 10.89
C GLN A 42 -17.14 -12.04 11.08
N LEU A 43 -17.73 -13.11 10.57
CA LEU A 43 -17.12 -14.44 10.59
C LEU A 43 -15.77 -14.45 9.87
N GLY A 44 -15.69 -13.86 8.68
CA GLY A 44 -14.45 -13.73 7.92
C GLY A 44 -13.38 -12.92 8.65
N LEU A 45 -13.77 -11.80 9.29
CA LEU A 45 -12.86 -11.00 10.12
C LEU A 45 -12.34 -11.79 11.34
N ASN A 46 -13.19 -12.61 11.95
CA ASN A 46 -12.79 -13.47 13.06
C ASN A 46 -11.79 -14.57 12.63
N TYR A 47 -12.03 -15.22 11.49
CA TYR A 47 -11.07 -16.17 10.92
C TYR A 47 -9.74 -15.49 10.56
N ARG A 48 -9.77 -14.28 9.99
CA ARG A 48 -8.56 -13.51 9.68
C ARG A 48 -7.73 -13.20 10.93
N LYS A 49 -8.36 -12.85 12.05
CA LYS A 49 -7.65 -12.61 13.32
C LYS A 49 -6.96 -13.88 13.85
N GLN A 50 -7.44 -15.05 13.45
CA GLN A 50 -6.85 -16.35 13.78
C GLN A 50 -5.85 -16.83 12.71
N GLU A 51 -5.52 -15.99 11.73
CA GLU A 51 -4.67 -16.31 10.57
C GLU A 51 -5.19 -17.46 9.70
N ARG A 52 -6.47 -17.81 9.84
CA ARG A 52 -7.19 -18.83 9.06
C ARG A 52 -7.68 -18.18 7.76
N PHE A 53 -6.74 -17.88 6.88
CA PHE A 53 -7.01 -17.03 5.71
C PHE A 53 -7.94 -17.68 4.69
N ASP A 54 -7.88 -18.98 4.47
CA ASP A 54 -8.76 -19.66 3.50
C ASP A 54 -10.21 -19.62 3.95
N GLU A 55 -10.49 -19.88 5.23
CA GLU A 55 -11.84 -19.79 5.79
C GLU A 55 -12.33 -18.32 5.84
N ALA A 56 -11.43 -17.40 6.14
CA ALA A 56 -11.73 -15.97 6.09
C ALA A 56 -12.17 -15.54 4.69
N ILE A 57 -11.42 -15.93 3.67
CA ILE A 57 -11.73 -15.60 2.27
C ILE A 57 -13.07 -16.23 1.87
N ALA A 58 -13.32 -17.51 2.22
CA ALA A 58 -14.58 -18.17 1.89
C ALA A 58 -15.79 -17.48 2.52
N ALA A 59 -15.70 -17.07 3.79
CA ALA A 59 -16.76 -16.31 4.46
C ALA A 59 -16.97 -14.92 3.83
N LEU A 60 -15.88 -14.19 3.53
CA LEU A 60 -15.94 -12.86 2.91
C LEU A 60 -16.48 -12.92 1.48
N GLN A 61 -16.20 -13.97 0.72
CA GLN A 61 -16.80 -14.19 -0.60
C GLN A 61 -18.31 -14.38 -0.51
N LYS A 62 -18.81 -15.12 0.51
CA LYS A 62 -20.25 -15.23 0.76
C LYS A 62 -20.87 -13.89 1.14
N SER A 63 -20.19 -13.11 1.97
CA SER A 63 -20.63 -11.75 2.31
C SER A 63 -20.80 -10.88 1.06
N VAL A 64 -19.78 -10.84 0.19
CA VAL A 64 -19.82 -10.06 -1.06
C VAL A 64 -20.86 -10.59 -2.06
N ALA A 65 -21.13 -11.90 -2.07
CA ALA A 65 -22.18 -12.49 -2.92
C ALA A 65 -23.58 -12.08 -2.46
N LEU A 66 -23.82 -11.95 -1.16
CA LEU A 66 -25.09 -11.54 -0.57
C LEU A 66 -25.33 -10.02 -0.66
N ASP A 67 -24.28 -9.21 -0.54
CA ASP A 67 -24.33 -7.75 -0.77
C ASP A 67 -23.25 -7.32 -1.77
N PRO A 68 -23.49 -7.50 -3.07
CA PRO A 68 -22.49 -7.20 -4.11
C PRO A 68 -22.21 -5.71 -4.27
N SER A 69 -23.02 -4.83 -3.72
CA SER A 69 -22.84 -3.37 -3.74
C SER A 69 -21.98 -2.85 -2.57
N ASN A 70 -21.61 -3.69 -1.60
CA ASN A 70 -20.85 -3.30 -0.44
C ASN A 70 -19.36 -3.11 -0.77
N VAL A 71 -18.95 -1.85 -0.86
CA VAL A 71 -17.56 -1.46 -1.16
C VAL A 71 -16.62 -1.95 -0.08
N ASP A 72 -16.96 -1.73 1.19
CA ASP A 72 -16.11 -2.12 2.33
C ASP A 72 -15.92 -3.64 2.41
N GLY A 73 -16.98 -4.40 2.13
CA GLY A 73 -16.90 -5.86 2.06
C GLY A 73 -15.88 -6.35 1.01
N ARG A 74 -15.84 -5.68 -0.15
CA ARG A 74 -14.86 -5.98 -1.21
C ARG A 74 -13.45 -5.56 -0.83
N VAL A 75 -13.28 -4.42 -0.18
CA VAL A 75 -11.96 -3.96 0.33
C VAL A 75 -11.45 -4.94 1.37
N ILE A 76 -12.29 -5.38 2.32
CA ILE A 76 -11.93 -6.36 3.35
C ILE A 76 -11.54 -7.70 2.72
N LEU A 77 -12.29 -8.18 1.72
CA LEU A 77 -11.98 -9.40 0.99
C LEU A 77 -10.63 -9.28 0.29
N GLY A 78 -10.42 -8.20 -0.49
CA GLY A 78 -9.16 -7.97 -1.20
C GLY A 78 -7.97 -7.86 -0.25
N TRP A 79 -8.11 -7.15 0.87
CA TRP A 79 -7.07 -7.08 1.89
C TRP A 79 -6.77 -8.45 2.52
N THR A 80 -7.79 -9.25 2.81
CA THR A 80 -7.61 -10.61 3.36
C THR A 80 -6.92 -11.53 2.35
N GLN A 81 -7.25 -11.42 1.06
CA GLN A 81 -6.56 -12.13 -0.02
C GLN A 81 -5.09 -11.72 -0.13
N HIS A 82 -4.79 -10.42 0.05
CA HIS A 82 -3.41 -9.91 0.09
C HIS A 82 -2.61 -10.54 1.23
N LEU A 83 -3.15 -10.56 2.45
CA LEU A 83 -2.52 -11.19 3.61
C LEU A 83 -2.28 -12.69 3.40
N ALA A 84 -3.19 -13.37 2.68
CA ALA A 84 -3.05 -14.75 2.23
C ALA A 84 -2.06 -14.92 1.06
N LYS A 85 -1.34 -13.85 0.62
CA LYS A 85 -0.44 -13.81 -0.53
C LYS A 85 -1.11 -14.15 -1.88
N LYS A 86 -2.44 -14.07 -1.96
CA LYS A 86 -3.23 -14.26 -3.18
C LYS A 86 -3.39 -12.91 -3.91
N HIS A 87 -2.27 -12.33 -4.34
CA HIS A 87 -2.22 -10.94 -4.81
C HIS A 87 -3.08 -10.67 -6.04
N ASP A 88 -3.21 -11.60 -6.99
CA ASP A 88 -4.06 -11.43 -8.19
C ASP A 88 -5.54 -11.35 -7.81
N ALA A 89 -6.00 -12.22 -6.92
CA ALA A 89 -7.36 -12.19 -6.40
C ALA A 89 -7.63 -10.90 -5.59
N ALA A 90 -6.64 -10.47 -4.80
CA ALA A 90 -6.70 -9.22 -4.05
C ALA A 90 -6.89 -8.02 -4.99
N ALA A 91 -6.07 -7.90 -6.03
CA ALA A 91 -6.19 -6.84 -7.01
C ALA A 91 -7.56 -6.86 -7.70
N ALA A 92 -8.07 -8.03 -8.10
CA ALA A 92 -9.39 -8.16 -8.72
C ALA A 92 -10.53 -7.68 -7.79
N SER A 93 -10.51 -8.08 -6.52
CA SER A 93 -11.51 -7.65 -5.52
C SER A 93 -11.45 -6.14 -5.27
N LEU A 94 -10.25 -5.56 -5.19
CA LEU A 94 -10.05 -4.14 -4.95
C LEU A 94 -10.42 -3.28 -6.17
N TRP A 95 -10.17 -3.76 -7.39
CA TRP A 95 -10.67 -3.11 -8.60
C TRP A 95 -12.19 -3.07 -8.65
N GLN A 96 -12.86 -4.14 -8.21
CA GLN A 96 -14.32 -4.13 -8.09
C GLN A 96 -14.80 -3.12 -7.04
N ALA A 97 -14.08 -2.94 -5.93
CA ALA A 97 -14.38 -1.90 -4.95
C ALA A 97 -14.24 -0.49 -5.55
N ILE A 98 -13.17 -0.23 -6.31
CA ILE A 98 -12.95 1.05 -7.02
C ILE A 98 -14.01 1.29 -8.07
N TYR A 99 -14.44 0.25 -8.82
CA TYR A 99 -15.52 0.37 -9.78
C TYR A 99 -16.85 0.81 -9.13
N LEU A 100 -17.16 0.25 -7.95
CA LEU A 100 -18.36 0.62 -7.19
C LEU A 100 -18.26 2.01 -6.54
N SER A 101 -17.07 2.39 -6.11
CA SER A 101 -16.78 3.69 -5.51
C SER A 101 -15.43 4.24 -5.98
N PRO A 102 -15.42 5.04 -7.06
CA PRO A 102 -14.20 5.64 -7.61
C PRO A 102 -13.50 6.63 -6.67
N THR A 103 -14.09 6.93 -5.53
CA THR A 103 -13.52 7.79 -4.48
C THR A 103 -13.17 7.04 -3.21
N SER A 104 -13.18 5.69 -3.22
CA SER A 104 -12.81 4.88 -2.06
C SER A 104 -11.32 4.97 -1.78
N LEU A 105 -10.94 5.81 -0.82
CA LEU A 105 -9.56 5.97 -0.36
C LEU A 105 -8.96 4.63 0.10
N GLN A 106 -9.74 3.83 0.83
CA GLN A 106 -9.33 2.54 1.35
C GLN A 106 -8.99 1.55 0.22
N ALA A 107 -9.79 1.55 -0.86
CA ALA A 107 -9.56 0.68 -2.00
C ALA A 107 -8.28 1.08 -2.75
N PHE A 108 -8.02 2.38 -2.95
CA PHE A 108 -6.79 2.86 -3.58
C PHE A 108 -5.56 2.58 -2.73
N ASN A 109 -5.60 2.80 -1.42
CA ASN A 109 -4.49 2.45 -0.53
C ASN A 109 -4.21 0.94 -0.56
N ALA A 110 -5.24 0.11 -0.44
CA ALA A 110 -5.09 -1.34 -0.41
C ALA A 110 -4.51 -1.90 -1.73
N ILE A 111 -5.04 -1.47 -2.89
CA ILE A 111 -4.54 -1.96 -4.18
C ILE A 111 -3.13 -1.42 -4.48
N GLY A 112 -2.80 -0.20 -4.05
CA GLY A 112 -1.47 0.35 -4.15
C GLY A 112 -0.44 -0.51 -3.40
N ILE A 113 -0.78 -0.96 -2.17
CA ILE A 113 0.07 -1.87 -1.39
C ILE A 113 0.20 -3.23 -2.10
N VAL A 114 -0.89 -3.78 -2.66
CA VAL A 114 -0.84 -5.04 -3.42
C VAL A 114 0.15 -4.93 -4.57
N TYR A 115 0.11 -3.85 -5.37
CA TYR A 115 1.03 -3.63 -6.47
C TYR A 115 2.47 -3.40 -6.01
N LEU A 116 2.66 -2.64 -4.92
CA LEU A 116 3.99 -2.42 -4.34
C LEU A 116 4.65 -3.74 -3.92
N MET A 117 3.90 -4.62 -3.25
CA MET A 117 4.37 -5.92 -2.79
C MET A 117 4.62 -6.90 -3.95
N ARG A 118 3.86 -6.82 -5.04
CA ARG A 118 4.12 -7.58 -6.27
C ARG A 118 5.34 -7.08 -7.05
N GLY A 119 5.78 -5.86 -6.80
CA GLY A 119 6.81 -5.20 -7.60
C GLY A 119 6.29 -4.49 -8.86
N ASP A 120 4.99 -4.37 -9.00
CA ASP A 120 4.32 -3.62 -10.08
C ASP A 120 4.38 -2.11 -9.76
N LEU A 121 5.59 -1.56 -9.71
CA LEU A 121 5.87 -0.22 -9.18
C LEU A 121 5.13 0.91 -9.91
N PRO A 122 5.02 0.93 -11.25
CA PRO A 122 4.26 1.96 -11.94
C PRO A 122 2.79 2.00 -11.51
N GLN A 123 2.16 0.83 -11.35
CA GLN A 123 0.77 0.70 -10.88
C GLN A 123 0.63 1.12 -9.42
N ALA A 124 1.60 0.75 -8.56
CA ALA A 124 1.62 1.19 -7.17
C ALA A 124 1.67 2.72 -7.08
N VAL A 125 2.54 3.37 -7.89
CA VAL A 125 2.62 4.83 -7.95
C VAL A 125 1.29 5.44 -8.37
N VAL A 126 0.64 4.91 -9.42
CA VAL A 126 -0.67 5.45 -9.88
C VAL A 126 -1.71 5.35 -8.76
N MET A 127 -1.83 4.20 -8.10
CA MET A 127 -2.86 3.99 -7.07
C MET A 127 -2.63 4.86 -5.83
N HIS A 128 -1.40 4.94 -5.34
CA HIS A 128 -1.09 5.81 -4.20
C HIS A 128 -1.16 7.31 -4.55
N SER A 129 -0.87 7.69 -5.81
CA SER A 129 -1.09 9.06 -6.26
C SER A 129 -2.58 9.43 -6.25
N TRP A 130 -3.46 8.54 -6.71
CA TRP A 130 -4.90 8.73 -6.58
C TRP A 130 -5.33 8.85 -5.11
N ALA A 131 -4.80 7.98 -4.24
CA ALA A 131 -5.08 8.05 -2.81
C ALA A 131 -4.65 9.40 -2.19
N SER A 132 -3.50 9.95 -2.61
CA SER A 132 -3.02 11.27 -2.13
C SER A 132 -3.82 12.44 -2.72
N ILE A 133 -4.38 12.30 -3.92
CA ILE A 133 -5.31 13.30 -4.50
C ILE A 133 -6.64 13.30 -3.75
N LEU A 134 -7.17 12.12 -3.43
CA LEU A 134 -8.41 11.99 -2.67
C LEU A 134 -8.29 12.51 -1.24
N LYS A 135 -7.12 12.37 -0.64
CA LYS A 135 -6.82 12.85 0.70
C LYS A 135 -5.35 13.30 0.76
N ALA A 136 -5.11 14.62 0.72
CA ALA A 136 -3.77 15.21 0.64
C ALA A 136 -2.89 14.92 1.87
N ASP A 137 -3.48 14.66 3.02
CA ASP A 137 -2.84 14.27 4.28
C ASP A 137 -2.88 12.74 4.51
N ASN A 138 -2.93 11.96 3.43
CA ASN A 138 -2.87 10.50 3.49
C ASN A 138 -1.41 10.05 3.65
N GLU A 139 -0.96 9.87 4.88
CA GLU A 139 0.39 9.44 5.24
C GLU A 139 0.76 8.08 4.62
N ILE A 140 -0.21 7.14 4.55
CA ILE A 140 -0.03 5.82 3.93
C ILE A 140 0.37 5.97 2.46
N ALA A 141 -0.32 6.84 1.71
CA ALA A 141 -0.03 7.06 0.31
C ALA A 141 1.36 7.67 0.12
N HIS A 142 1.70 8.71 0.88
CA HIS A 142 3.01 9.36 0.80
C HIS A 142 4.15 8.40 1.16
N TYR A 143 3.98 7.64 2.23
CA TYR A 143 4.95 6.63 2.63
C TYR A 143 5.19 5.58 1.53
N ASN A 144 4.13 4.99 0.99
CA ASN A 144 4.24 3.96 -0.05
C ASN A 144 4.76 4.52 -1.38
N LEU A 145 4.45 5.78 -1.74
CA LEU A 145 5.07 6.48 -2.87
C LEU A 145 6.59 6.59 -2.68
N SER A 146 7.05 6.89 -1.46
CA SER A 146 8.48 6.92 -1.16
C SER A 146 9.15 5.58 -1.45
N LEU A 147 8.57 4.46 -0.98
CA LEU A 147 9.10 3.13 -1.23
C LEU A 147 9.13 2.79 -2.73
N ALA A 148 8.04 3.09 -3.44
CA ALA A 148 7.93 2.82 -4.88
C ALA A 148 8.93 3.63 -5.69
N TYR A 149 9.06 4.94 -5.44
CA TYR A 149 10.00 5.80 -6.16
C TYR A 149 11.46 5.47 -5.87
N GLN A 150 11.79 5.05 -4.64
CA GLN A 150 13.15 4.59 -4.32
C GLN A 150 13.51 3.35 -5.17
N ARG A 151 12.60 2.36 -5.29
CA ARG A 151 12.79 1.16 -6.12
C ARG A 151 12.85 1.50 -7.62
N LEU A 152 12.15 2.55 -8.07
CA LEU A 152 12.24 3.10 -9.43
C LEU A 152 13.49 3.98 -9.64
N LYS A 153 14.36 4.11 -8.63
CA LYS A 153 15.57 4.95 -8.63
C LYS A 153 15.30 6.44 -8.85
N GLN A 154 14.09 6.89 -8.54
CA GLN A 154 13.71 8.31 -8.56
C GLN A 154 13.86 8.89 -7.15
N TYR A 155 15.13 9.01 -6.71
CA TYR A 155 15.48 9.25 -5.31
C TYR A 155 14.97 10.59 -4.78
N ASP A 156 14.99 11.65 -5.59
CA ASP A 156 14.48 12.97 -5.17
C ASP A 156 13.00 12.91 -4.82
N LEU A 157 12.19 12.22 -5.63
CA LEU A 157 10.78 12.00 -5.33
C LEU A 157 10.60 11.11 -4.10
N ALA A 158 11.40 10.05 -3.97
CA ALA A 158 11.35 9.18 -2.80
C ALA A 158 11.61 9.96 -1.51
N ILE A 159 12.62 10.84 -1.49
CA ILE A 159 12.95 11.68 -0.35
C ILE A 159 11.82 12.66 -0.05
N ALA A 160 11.28 13.34 -1.08
CA ALA A 160 10.19 14.31 -0.90
C ALA A 160 8.92 13.66 -0.33
N TYR A 161 8.54 12.49 -0.82
CA TYR A 161 7.38 11.77 -0.31
C TYR A 161 7.60 11.19 1.10
N ALA A 162 8.81 10.70 1.41
CA ALA A 162 9.16 10.29 2.77
C ALA A 162 9.10 11.46 3.75
N GLN A 163 9.65 12.62 3.36
CA GLN A 163 9.58 13.86 4.17
C GLN A 163 8.13 14.23 4.45
N LYS A 164 7.25 14.17 3.44
CA LYS A 164 5.82 14.45 3.64
C LYS A 164 5.15 13.48 4.60
N ALA A 165 5.48 12.18 4.51
CA ALA A 165 4.97 11.19 5.45
C ALA A 165 5.46 11.44 6.89
N ILE A 166 6.73 11.85 7.08
CA ILE A 166 7.28 12.23 8.39
C ILE A 166 6.53 13.44 8.98
N GLU A 167 6.23 14.45 8.16
CA GLU A 167 5.48 15.64 8.61
C GLU A 167 4.06 15.26 9.10
N LEU A 168 3.44 14.29 8.47
CA LEU A 168 2.09 13.82 8.81
C LEU A 168 2.09 12.88 10.03
N GLU A 169 3.11 12.02 10.16
CA GLU A 169 3.25 11.07 11.25
C GLU A 169 4.68 11.07 11.84
N PRO A 170 5.06 12.10 12.62
CA PRO A 170 6.43 12.23 13.12
C PRO A 170 6.85 11.13 14.11
N ASN A 171 5.90 10.39 14.67
CA ASN A 171 6.14 9.29 15.59
C ASN A 171 6.19 7.90 14.89
N ASN A 172 6.10 7.87 13.57
CA ASN A 172 6.24 6.64 12.79
C ASN A 172 7.68 6.51 12.27
N PRO A 173 8.47 5.50 12.69
CA PRO A 173 9.86 5.35 12.26
C PRO A 173 10.02 4.93 10.79
N HIS A 174 9.00 4.30 10.18
CA HIS A 174 9.13 3.75 8.83
C HIS A 174 9.45 4.80 7.75
N PRO A 175 8.82 5.99 7.70
CA PRO A 175 9.15 7.01 6.73
C PRO A 175 10.59 7.54 6.87
N PHE A 176 11.14 7.62 8.10
CA PHE A 176 12.54 7.99 8.31
C PHE A 176 13.48 6.94 7.70
N VAL A 177 13.21 5.65 7.90
CA VAL A 177 13.98 4.57 7.28
C VAL A 177 13.89 4.62 5.75
N ALA A 178 12.69 4.84 5.20
CA ALA A 178 12.50 4.99 3.76
C ALA A 178 13.31 6.16 3.18
N MET A 179 13.30 7.32 3.87
CA MET A 179 14.09 8.49 3.48
C MET A 179 15.60 8.21 3.58
N ALA A 180 16.04 7.58 4.64
CA ALA A 180 17.45 7.21 4.83
C ALA A 180 17.94 6.27 3.71
N ILE A 181 17.14 5.28 3.32
CA ILE A 181 17.46 4.37 2.21
C ILE A 181 17.56 5.15 0.88
N ALA A 182 16.63 6.07 0.62
CA ALA A 182 16.66 6.88 -0.59
C ALA A 182 17.91 7.78 -0.65
N GLN A 183 18.26 8.44 0.46
CA GLN A 183 19.48 9.24 0.57
C GLN A 183 20.75 8.41 0.44
N TRP A 184 20.80 7.21 1.03
CA TRP A 184 21.93 6.31 0.92
C TRP A 184 22.18 5.87 -0.52
N THR A 185 21.11 5.48 -1.20
CA THR A 185 21.18 4.98 -2.59
C THR A 185 21.42 6.09 -3.61
N SER A 186 21.05 7.34 -3.28
CA SER A 186 21.42 8.52 -4.07
C SER A 186 22.85 9.01 -3.85
N GLY A 187 23.56 8.48 -2.82
CA GLY A 187 24.94 8.83 -2.51
C GLY A 187 25.13 9.78 -1.33
N ASP A 188 24.07 10.37 -0.78
CA ASP A 188 24.16 11.27 0.40
C ASP A 188 24.19 10.46 1.71
N ARG A 189 25.28 9.74 1.92
CA ARG A 189 25.47 8.88 3.07
C ARG A 189 25.45 9.61 4.42
N PRO A 190 26.02 10.84 4.56
CA PRO A 190 25.94 11.57 5.82
C PRO A 190 24.50 11.88 6.25
N LYS A 191 23.65 12.35 5.32
CA LYS A 191 22.22 12.60 5.62
C LYS A 191 21.48 11.29 5.92
N ALA A 192 21.74 10.22 5.16
CA ALA A 192 21.14 8.92 5.40
C ALA A 192 21.38 8.42 6.83
N LYS A 193 22.62 8.50 7.32
CA LYS A 193 22.98 8.11 8.70
C LYS A 193 22.24 8.96 9.74
N LYS A 194 22.17 10.28 9.51
CA LYS A 194 21.47 11.18 10.43
C LYS A 194 19.99 10.80 10.52
N VAL A 195 19.31 10.69 9.37
CA VAL A 195 17.87 10.37 9.33
C VAL A 195 17.57 8.98 9.86
N PHE A 196 18.47 8.02 9.64
CA PHE A 196 18.33 6.69 10.26
C PHE A 196 18.47 6.77 11.80
N GLY A 197 19.34 7.66 12.30
CA GLY A 197 19.44 8.00 13.73
C GLY A 197 18.13 8.58 14.29
N ASP A 198 17.44 9.41 13.51
CA ASP A 198 16.12 9.95 13.88
C ASP A 198 15.09 8.82 13.98
N ALA A 199 15.09 7.83 13.04
CA ALA A 199 14.24 6.63 13.15
C ALA A 199 14.51 5.84 14.44
N ILE A 200 15.79 5.68 14.83
CA ILE A 200 16.18 5.02 16.09
C ILE A 200 15.71 5.83 17.31
N SER A 201 15.67 7.14 17.21
CA SER A 201 15.19 8.01 18.30
C SER A 201 13.70 7.88 18.52
N VAL A 202 12.94 7.62 17.44
CA VAL A 202 11.49 7.32 17.50
C VAL A 202 11.25 5.92 18.05
N ASP A 203 12.01 4.93 17.60
CA ASP A 203 11.89 3.54 18.07
C ASP A 203 13.28 2.89 18.19
N ALA A 204 13.72 2.70 19.43
CA ALA A 204 15.05 2.16 19.73
C ALA A 204 15.28 0.73 19.19
N ARG A 205 14.22 -0.02 18.85
CA ARG A 205 14.33 -1.37 18.28
C ARG A 205 15.05 -1.37 16.92
N TYR A 206 15.02 -0.25 16.19
CA TYR A 206 15.74 -0.08 14.92
C TYR A 206 17.28 -0.10 15.05
N ARG A 207 17.83 -0.18 16.26
CA ARG A 207 19.26 -0.47 16.51
C ARG A 207 19.61 -1.93 16.28
N SER A 208 18.64 -2.82 16.18
CA SER A 208 18.88 -4.26 15.97
C SER A 208 18.74 -4.60 14.49
N ALA A 209 19.81 -5.16 13.91
CA ALA A 209 19.79 -5.67 12.54
C ALA A 209 18.75 -6.80 12.35
N ASP A 210 18.50 -7.58 13.39
CA ASP A 210 17.48 -8.63 13.37
C ASP A 210 16.06 -8.04 13.34
N PHE A 211 15.83 -6.96 14.10
CA PHE A 211 14.55 -6.28 14.09
C PHE A 211 14.24 -5.65 12.71
N LEU A 212 15.26 -5.23 11.95
CA LEU A 212 15.06 -4.67 10.62
C LEU A 212 14.44 -5.66 9.63
N ASN A 213 14.44 -6.97 9.91
CA ASN A 213 13.70 -7.94 9.08
C ASN A 213 12.19 -7.69 9.11
N PHE A 214 11.67 -7.10 10.20
CA PHE A 214 10.27 -6.76 10.36
C PHE A 214 9.79 -5.68 9.38
N LEU A 215 10.70 -4.92 8.78
CA LEU A 215 10.38 -3.94 7.74
C LEU A 215 9.67 -4.57 6.52
N ASN A 216 9.82 -5.88 6.31
CA ASN A 216 9.05 -6.59 5.29
C ASN A 216 7.52 -6.43 5.48
N GLU A 217 7.06 -6.43 6.71
CA GLU A 217 5.64 -6.22 7.05
C GLU A 217 5.18 -4.77 6.81
N ALA A 218 6.14 -3.84 6.80
CA ALA A 218 5.91 -2.44 6.48
C ALA A 218 6.08 -2.12 4.97
N GLY A 219 6.17 -3.14 4.11
CA GLY A 219 6.21 -2.97 2.65
C GLY A 219 7.59 -2.74 2.03
N PHE A 220 8.67 -2.81 2.82
CA PHE A 220 10.01 -2.72 2.28
C PHE A 220 10.40 -3.99 1.51
N SER A 221 11.08 -3.84 0.40
CA SER A 221 11.66 -4.97 -0.33
C SER A 221 12.90 -5.54 0.39
N PRO A 222 13.30 -6.80 0.08
CA PRO A 222 14.52 -7.37 0.63
C PRO A 222 15.76 -6.50 0.40
N GLU A 223 15.88 -5.85 -0.76
CA GLU A 223 16.99 -4.96 -1.10
C GLU A 223 16.97 -3.68 -0.25
N GLN A 224 15.79 -3.14 0.01
CA GLN A 224 15.62 -1.98 0.90
C GLN A 224 15.99 -2.34 2.34
N ILE A 225 15.58 -3.51 2.83
CA ILE A 225 15.97 -4.01 4.16
C ILE A 225 17.48 -4.19 4.27
N GLN A 226 18.11 -4.78 3.26
CA GLN A 226 19.56 -4.93 3.23
C GLN A 226 20.28 -3.57 3.26
N THR A 227 19.75 -2.58 2.54
CA THR A 227 20.28 -1.21 2.57
C THR A 227 20.14 -0.59 3.96
N ALA A 228 18.99 -0.76 4.64
CA ALA A 228 18.81 -0.30 6.02
C ALA A 228 19.85 -0.91 6.98
N LYS A 229 20.14 -2.21 6.86
CA LYS A 229 21.16 -2.89 7.64
C LYS A 229 22.57 -2.35 7.36
N GLN A 230 22.87 -2.02 6.09
CA GLN A 230 24.15 -1.38 5.73
C GLN A 230 24.31 -0.01 6.41
N ILE A 231 23.25 0.82 6.39
CA ILE A 231 23.28 2.13 7.05
C ILE A 231 23.55 1.94 8.55
N LEU A 232 22.83 1.03 9.21
CA LEU A 232 23.01 0.73 10.62
C LEU A 232 24.44 0.29 10.94
N GLY A 233 25.01 -0.65 10.17
CA GLY A 233 26.37 -1.18 10.38
C GLY A 233 27.47 -0.13 10.25
N THR A 234 27.24 0.94 9.45
CA THR A 234 28.20 2.05 9.30
C THR A 234 27.97 3.19 10.30
N SER A 235 26.91 3.13 11.08
CA SER A 235 26.60 4.13 12.13
C SER A 235 27.18 3.74 13.49
N SER A 236 27.66 2.50 13.62
CA SER A 236 28.23 1.93 14.85
C SER A 236 29.76 2.04 14.93
N THR A 237 30.41 2.62 13.90
CA THR A 237 31.83 2.93 13.82
C THR A 237 32.04 4.44 13.86
#